data_908c302e9f6970f693fff5d00b923910
#
_entry.id   908c302e9f6970f693fff5d00b923910
#
_cell.length_a   1.000
_cell.length_b   1.000
_cell.length_c   1.000
_cell.angle_alpha   90.00
_cell.angle_beta   90.00
_cell.angle_gamma   90.00
#
_symmetry.space_group_name_H-M   'P 1'
#
loop_
_entity.id
_entity.type
_entity.pdbx_description
1 polymer ?
#
loop_
_entity_poly.entity_id
_entity_poly.type
_entity_poly.pdbx_seq_one_letter_code
_entity_poly.pdbx_strand_id
1 'polypeptide(L)'
;MIIKKNEYFKGGTMKNIIFILLFSTTIFAQGSALSLYEESQKALSSGNLDLAGEKIREAINLDKGNDKFRKEFDRLNGLRNKMINANRSVQDGRFDDAIAGFADVIVNVSNSVEAYYGTAKAYEGKKDFTSAVKYYKQSLALDPNYKKAKTSISNVAKKLYNSANQDYKNGNLESALSKYEQVLGINGRLYQAYFQMGVLQKKMGNLSLAIQNYQSALSIKKTFDKGWYSLGLAYRDNGDMDNAKSSFEETIRLNKKYYKAHKSLGDIFIESEKYEDAIASFKSAIAIKSNYAPAYHSMGITYAKMEDYTRSADSLTKAVDLQPKEFLSWFHLSEAHNKLNDCEAAKTAALEAIDLKKNFGGGWFELGIAEYCGGKGNKNTSINHFEKARNDREWRKMAEYEIDRVRNPEKYEE
;
A
#
# COMPACT_ATOMS: atom_id res chain seq x y z
N MET A 1 86.78 -53.06 -58.80
CA MET A 1 86.76 -54.13 -57.77
C MET A 1 86.71 -53.48 -56.39
N ILE A 2 85.65 -53.68 -55.73
CA ILE A 2 85.34 -53.48 -54.35
C ILE A 2 85.41 -52.06 -53.74
N ILE A 3 84.29 -51.52 -53.65
CA ILE A 3 83.65 -50.43 -52.93
C ILE A 3 84.02 -50.37 -51.46
N LYS A 4 84.37 -49.16 -50.96
CA LYS A 4 84.17 -48.80 -49.56
C LYS A 4 83.20 -47.63 -49.51
N LYS A 5 82.05 -47.96 -48.96
CA LYS A 5 80.92 -47.06 -48.74
C LYS A 5 81.17 -46.14 -47.51
N ASN A 6 80.70 -44.94 -47.71
CA ASN A 6 80.53 -43.89 -46.74
C ASN A 6 79.70 -44.29 -45.51
N GLU A 7 80.19 -44.03 -44.34
CA GLU A 7 79.46 -43.87 -43.10
C GLU A 7 79.81 -42.58 -42.40
N TYR A 8 79.35 -41.46 -42.93
CA TYR A 8 79.43 -40.16 -42.20
C TYR A 8 78.24 -39.28 -42.60
N PHE A 9 77.00 -39.66 -42.26
CA PHE A 9 75.83 -38.75 -42.29
C PHE A 9 74.63 -39.32 -41.51
N LYS A 10 74.67 -39.39 -40.21
CA LYS A 10 73.47 -39.73 -39.47
C LYS A 10 73.31 -39.15 -38.05
N GLY A 11 74.32 -38.41 -37.52
CA GLY A 11 74.16 -37.90 -36.12
C GLY A 11 73.73 -36.45 -35.99
N GLY A 12 73.95 -35.60 -36.99
CA GLY A 12 73.71 -34.16 -36.90
C GLY A 12 72.31 -33.71 -37.31
N THR A 13 71.77 -34.34 -38.32
CA THR A 13 70.47 -33.99 -38.89
C THR A 13 69.30 -34.37 -37.95
N MET A 14 69.35 -35.49 -37.23
CA MET A 14 68.32 -35.94 -36.31
C MET A 14 68.30 -35.07 -35.07
N LYS A 15 69.38 -34.66 -34.51
CA LYS A 15 69.50 -33.71 -33.37
C LYS A 15 69.00 -32.33 -33.73
N ASN A 16 69.28 -31.83 -34.92
CA ASN A 16 68.75 -30.53 -35.36
C ASN A 16 67.28 -30.53 -35.67
N ILE A 17 66.69 -31.65 -36.21
CA ILE A 17 65.23 -31.78 -36.43
C ILE A 17 64.52 -31.88 -35.13
N ILE A 18 65.04 -32.61 -34.13
CA ILE A 18 64.42 -32.69 -32.78
C ILE A 18 64.48 -31.33 -32.07
N PHE A 19 65.59 -30.58 -32.23
CA PHE A 19 65.73 -29.26 -31.64
C PHE A 19 64.81 -28.22 -32.30
N ILE A 20 64.57 -28.24 -33.62
CA ILE A 20 63.66 -27.40 -34.35
C ILE A 20 62.22 -27.76 -33.99
N LEU A 21 61.83 -29.06 -33.86
CA LEU A 21 60.51 -29.51 -33.42
C LEU A 21 60.25 -29.11 -31.97
N LEU A 22 61.19 -29.27 -31.05
CA LEU A 22 61.08 -28.82 -29.66
C LEU A 22 60.96 -27.29 -29.56
N PHE A 23 61.67 -26.53 -30.37
CA PHE A 23 61.65 -25.06 -30.41
C PHE A 23 60.35 -24.54 -31.03
N SER A 24 59.77 -25.21 -32.04
CA SER A 24 58.50 -24.86 -32.63
C SER A 24 57.33 -25.20 -31.68
N THR A 25 57.38 -26.31 -30.96
CA THR A 25 56.37 -26.67 -29.98
C THR A 25 56.32 -25.75 -28.76
N THR A 26 57.52 -25.29 -28.31
CA THR A 26 57.62 -24.31 -27.21
C THR A 26 57.13 -22.93 -27.63
N ILE A 27 57.40 -22.46 -28.84
CA ILE A 27 56.87 -21.18 -29.35
C ILE A 27 55.37 -21.24 -29.53
N PHE A 28 54.83 -22.36 -30.04
CA PHE A 28 53.39 -22.56 -30.16
C PHE A 28 52.67 -22.60 -28.78
N ALA A 29 53.24 -23.31 -27.82
CA ALA A 29 52.73 -23.36 -26.45
C ALA A 29 52.76 -21.97 -25.79
N GLN A 30 53.82 -21.17 -25.95
CA GLN A 30 53.89 -19.81 -25.44
C GLN A 30 52.88 -18.85 -26.10
N GLY A 31 52.65 -18.97 -27.44
CA GLY A 31 51.59 -18.22 -28.12
C GLY A 31 50.19 -18.56 -27.59
N SER A 32 49.91 -19.83 -27.37
CA SER A 32 48.66 -20.31 -26.80
C SER A 32 48.48 -19.84 -25.33
N ALA A 33 49.57 -19.87 -24.54
CA ALA A 33 49.54 -19.37 -23.17
C ALA A 33 49.29 -17.87 -23.08
N LEU A 34 49.84 -17.07 -23.98
CA LEU A 34 49.57 -15.63 -24.03
C LEU A 34 48.12 -15.32 -24.41
N SER A 35 47.54 -16.06 -25.38
CA SER A 35 46.14 -15.93 -25.75
C SER A 35 45.22 -16.19 -24.55
N LEU A 36 45.48 -17.25 -23.76
CA LEU A 36 44.70 -17.55 -22.53
C LEU A 36 44.89 -16.50 -21.46
N TYR A 37 46.06 -15.88 -21.35
CA TYR A 37 46.24 -14.73 -20.47
C TYR A 37 45.40 -13.52 -20.90
N GLU A 38 45.34 -13.23 -22.21
CA GLU A 38 44.49 -12.17 -22.76
C GLU A 38 42.99 -12.46 -22.51
N GLU A 39 42.55 -13.73 -22.70
CA GLU A 39 41.21 -14.18 -22.35
C GLU A 39 40.90 -13.98 -20.85
N SER A 40 41.88 -14.27 -19.98
CA SER A 40 41.75 -14.02 -18.53
C SER A 40 41.56 -12.52 -18.25
N GLN A 41 42.33 -11.64 -18.87
CA GLN A 41 42.19 -10.19 -18.71
C GLN A 41 40.83 -9.68 -19.24
N LYS A 42 40.36 -10.23 -20.37
CA LYS A 42 39.04 -9.94 -20.93
C LYS A 42 37.91 -10.41 -20.01
N ALA A 43 38.01 -11.59 -19.43
CA ALA A 43 37.06 -12.09 -18.45
C ALA A 43 37.03 -11.19 -17.21
N LEU A 44 38.19 -10.76 -16.71
CA LEU A 44 38.31 -9.85 -15.60
C LEU A 44 37.67 -8.49 -15.89
N SER A 45 37.94 -7.92 -17.06
CA SER A 45 37.35 -6.64 -17.49
C SER A 45 35.84 -6.71 -17.69
N SER A 46 35.26 -7.91 -17.93
CA SER A 46 33.84 -8.15 -17.95
C SER A 46 33.26 -8.49 -16.56
N GLY A 47 34.08 -8.50 -15.51
CA GLY A 47 33.65 -8.77 -14.13
C GLY A 47 33.55 -10.25 -13.74
N ASN A 48 33.94 -11.16 -14.65
CA ASN A 48 33.88 -12.62 -14.40
C ASN A 48 35.20 -13.12 -13.79
N LEU A 49 35.29 -13.01 -12.47
CA LEU A 49 36.49 -13.38 -11.70
C LEU A 49 36.79 -14.90 -11.75
N ASP A 50 35.75 -15.73 -11.80
CA ASP A 50 35.92 -17.20 -11.87
C ASP A 50 36.51 -17.61 -13.22
N LEU A 51 35.97 -17.11 -14.34
CA LEU A 51 36.53 -17.38 -15.68
C LEU A 51 37.94 -16.83 -15.85
N ALA A 52 38.21 -15.64 -15.30
CA ALA A 52 39.53 -15.07 -15.30
C ALA A 52 40.55 -15.98 -14.59
N GLY A 53 40.19 -16.51 -13.41
CA GLY A 53 40.99 -17.45 -12.65
C GLY A 53 41.19 -18.82 -13.34
N GLU A 54 40.18 -19.30 -14.08
CA GLU A 54 40.28 -20.50 -14.90
C GLU A 54 41.28 -20.31 -16.06
N LYS A 55 41.11 -19.25 -16.84
CA LYS A 55 41.99 -18.95 -18.00
C LYS A 55 43.43 -18.72 -17.64
N ILE A 56 43.75 -18.01 -16.56
CA ILE A 56 45.11 -17.84 -16.11
C ILE A 56 45.72 -19.15 -15.62
N ARG A 57 44.95 -20.06 -15.02
CA ARG A 57 45.45 -21.39 -14.64
C ARG A 57 45.79 -22.24 -15.87
N GLU A 58 44.96 -22.19 -16.92
CA GLU A 58 45.23 -22.84 -18.19
C GLU A 58 46.51 -22.30 -18.82
N ALA A 59 46.74 -20.96 -18.82
CA ALA A 59 47.94 -20.32 -19.30
C ALA A 59 49.20 -20.80 -18.55
N ILE A 60 49.14 -20.91 -17.20
CA ILE A 60 50.24 -21.42 -16.38
C ILE A 60 50.54 -22.88 -16.74
N ASN A 61 49.58 -23.71 -17.05
CA ASN A 61 49.79 -25.10 -17.42
C ASN A 61 50.59 -25.24 -18.71
N LEU A 62 50.42 -24.30 -19.66
CA LEU A 62 51.17 -24.25 -20.93
C LEU A 62 52.56 -23.63 -20.80
N ASP A 63 52.72 -22.63 -19.89
CA ASP A 63 54.00 -21.95 -19.63
C ASP A 63 54.24 -21.85 -18.12
N LYS A 64 54.71 -22.95 -17.56
CA LYS A 64 54.92 -23.13 -16.10
C LYS A 64 56.01 -22.20 -15.53
N GLY A 65 56.89 -21.65 -16.37
CA GLY A 65 57.98 -20.76 -15.98
C GLY A 65 57.61 -19.29 -15.90
N ASN A 66 56.39 -18.91 -16.29
CA ASN A 66 56.01 -17.52 -16.46
C ASN A 66 55.58 -16.87 -15.12
N ASP A 67 56.47 -16.10 -14.54
CA ASP A 67 56.25 -15.39 -13.28
C ASP A 67 55.10 -14.35 -13.36
N LYS A 68 54.86 -13.75 -14.53
CA LYS A 68 53.76 -12.82 -14.73
C LYS A 68 52.40 -13.53 -14.56
N PHE A 69 52.26 -14.71 -15.14
CA PHE A 69 51.04 -15.52 -15.03
C PHE A 69 50.81 -15.98 -13.60
N ARG A 70 51.84 -16.39 -12.88
CA ARG A 70 51.73 -16.81 -11.48
C ARG A 70 51.32 -15.65 -10.57
N LYS A 71 51.94 -14.48 -10.70
CA LYS A 71 51.57 -13.28 -9.94
C LYS A 71 50.13 -12.88 -10.18
N GLU A 72 49.67 -12.93 -11.44
CA GLU A 72 48.28 -12.64 -11.76
C GLU A 72 47.32 -13.68 -11.17
N PHE A 73 47.64 -14.96 -11.24
CA PHE A 73 46.87 -16.02 -10.61
C PHE A 73 46.73 -15.80 -9.09
N ASP A 74 47.82 -15.49 -8.41
CA ASP A 74 47.80 -15.25 -6.95
C ASP A 74 46.95 -14.03 -6.63
N ARG A 75 47.02 -12.95 -7.45
CA ARG A 75 46.16 -11.76 -7.32
C ARG A 75 44.66 -12.12 -7.46
N LEU A 76 44.31 -12.83 -8.53
CA LEU A 76 42.90 -13.24 -8.80
C LEU A 76 42.40 -14.20 -7.73
N ASN A 77 43.20 -15.14 -7.27
CA ASN A 77 42.85 -16.05 -6.21
C ASN A 77 42.65 -15.31 -4.88
N GLY A 78 43.47 -14.30 -4.59
CA GLY A 78 43.26 -13.41 -3.44
C GLY A 78 41.91 -12.70 -3.48
N LEU A 79 41.49 -12.13 -4.63
CA LEU A 79 40.19 -11.49 -4.82
C LEU A 79 39.04 -12.47 -4.71
N ARG A 80 39.18 -13.69 -5.24
CA ARG A 80 38.19 -14.77 -5.11
C ARG A 80 38.02 -15.17 -3.66
N ASN A 81 39.09 -15.31 -2.89
CA ASN A 81 39.01 -15.61 -1.46
C ASN A 81 38.31 -14.49 -0.67
N LYS A 82 38.57 -13.22 -1.02
CA LYS A 82 37.81 -12.08 -0.44
C LYS A 82 36.32 -12.15 -0.74
N MET A 83 35.94 -12.49 -1.98
CA MET A 83 34.54 -12.69 -2.37
C MET A 83 33.87 -13.81 -1.56
N ILE A 84 34.54 -14.96 -1.41
CA ILE A 84 34.06 -16.11 -0.63
C ILE A 84 33.88 -15.72 0.84
N ASN A 85 34.88 -15.07 1.43
CA ASN A 85 34.84 -14.64 2.83
C ASN A 85 33.75 -13.59 3.07
N ALA A 86 33.58 -12.63 2.17
CA ALA A 86 32.51 -11.64 2.23
C ALA A 86 31.12 -12.30 2.17
N ASN A 87 30.91 -13.28 1.26
CA ASN A 87 29.68 -14.05 1.20
C ASN A 87 29.41 -14.83 2.49
N ARG A 88 30.45 -15.44 3.10
CA ARG A 88 30.34 -16.11 4.41
C ARG A 88 29.96 -15.11 5.49
N SER A 89 30.58 -13.93 5.52
CA SER A 89 30.25 -12.85 6.47
C SER A 89 28.79 -12.42 6.37
N VAL A 90 28.19 -12.39 5.15
CA VAL A 90 26.74 -12.17 5.00
C VAL A 90 25.94 -13.26 5.68
N GLN A 91 26.30 -14.53 5.52
CA GLN A 91 25.62 -15.67 6.13
C GLN A 91 25.72 -15.66 7.66
N ASP A 92 26.89 -15.27 8.18
CA ASP A 92 27.20 -15.18 9.61
C ASP A 92 26.61 -13.92 10.27
N GLY A 93 25.95 -13.01 9.49
CA GLY A 93 25.42 -11.75 10.00
C GLY A 93 26.45 -10.66 10.27
N ARG A 94 27.71 -10.86 9.87
CA ARG A 94 28.80 -9.88 9.98
C ARG A 94 28.80 -8.95 8.75
N PHE A 95 27.74 -8.10 8.68
CA PHE A 95 27.45 -7.33 7.47
C PHE A 95 28.49 -6.27 7.15
N ASP A 96 29.12 -5.65 8.14
CA ASP A 96 30.16 -4.61 7.92
C ASP A 96 31.43 -5.24 7.34
N ASP A 97 31.85 -6.42 7.83
CA ASP A 97 32.95 -7.19 7.24
C ASP A 97 32.65 -7.59 5.79
N ALA A 98 31.40 -8.00 5.54
CA ALA A 98 30.96 -8.33 4.18
C ALA A 98 31.05 -7.15 3.23
N ILE A 99 30.54 -5.97 3.66
CA ILE A 99 30.60 -4.73 2.86
C ILE A 99 32.03 -4.36 2.54
N ALA A 100 32.94 -4.40 3.54
CA ALA A 100 34.36 -4.12 3.34
C ALA A 100 35.01 -5.11 2.36
N GLY A 101 34.73 -6.41 2.52
CA GLY A 101 35.28 -7.45 1.63
C GLY A 101 34.80 -7.30 0.19
N PHE A 102 33.53 -7.00 -0.05
CA PHE A 102 33.01 -6.74 -1.39
C PHE A 102 33.55 -5.43 -1.97
N ALA A 103 33.72 -4.37 -1.15
CA ALA A 103 34.29 -3.11 -1.59
C ALA A 103 35.72 -3.31 -2.14
N ASP A 104 36.55 -4.11 -1.49
CA ASP A 104 37.87 -4.49 -1.96
C ASP A 104 37.81 -5.19 -3.33
N VAL A 105 36.83 -6.05 -3.54
CA VAL A 105 36.64 -6.69 -4.85
C VAL A 105 36.20 -5.66 -5.90
N ILE A 106 35.26 -4.78 -5.59
CA ILE A 106 34.75 -3.75 -6.50
C ILE A 106 35.87 -2.78 -6.93
N VAL A 107 36.76 -2.39 -6.02
CA VAL A 107 37.92 -1.53 -6.35
C VAL A 107 38.84 -2.16 -7.42
N ASN A 108 39.01 -3.47 -7.37
CA ASN A 108 39.86 -4.22 -8.29
C ASN A 108 39.12 -4.74 -9.52
N VAL A 109 37.83 -4.95 -9.44
CA VAL A 109 36.94 -5.51 -10.48
C VAL A 109 35.64 -4.71 -10.47
N SER A 110 35.71 -3.48 -11.03
CA SER A 110 34.60 -2.53 -10.98
C SER A 110 33.32 -3.00 -11.70
N ASN A 111 33.43 -4.01 -12.57
CA ASN A 111 32.31 -4.59 -13.30
C ASN A 111 31.79 -5.90 -12.69
N SER A 112 32.14 -6.22 -11.45
CA SER A 112 31.67 -7.46 -10.78
C SER A 112 30.23 -7.33 -10.35
N VAL A 113 29.32 -7.89 -11.16
CA VAL A 113 27.86 -7.99 -10.88
C VAL A 113 27.60 -8.63 -9.51
N GLU A 114 28.36 -9.68 -9.19
CA GLU A 114 28.19 -10.44 -7.95
C GLU A 114 28.68 -9.70 -6.72
N ALA A 115 29.75 -8.88 -6.82
CA ALA A 115 30.23 -8.08 -5.70
C ALA A 115 29.22 -6.98 -5.34
N TYR A 116 28.64 -6.30 -6.33
CA TYR A 116 27.56 -5.34 -6.09
C TYR A 116 26.32 -6.02 -5.50
N TYR A 117 25.94 -7.20 -6.01
CA TYR A 117 24.84 -7.97 -5.45
C TYR A 117 25.09 -8.41 -4.00
N GLY A 118 26.32 -8.88 -3.69
CA GLY A 118 26.72 -9.26 -2.34
C GLY A 118 26.71 -8.08 -1.37
N THR A 119 27.20 -6.91 -1.79
CA THR A 119 27.12 -5.66 -1.03
C THR A 119 25.67 -5.31 -0.71
N ALA A 120 24.79 -5.42 -1.72
CA ALA A 120 23.36 -5.17 -1.53
C ALA A 120 22.72 -6.14 -0.52
N LYS A 121 23.10 -7.42 -0.53
CA LYS A 121 22.66 -8.42 0.44
C LYS A 121 23.10 -8.09 1.86
N ALA A 122 24.33 -7.60 2.04
CA ALA A 122 24.83 -7.17 3.33
C ALA A 122 24.02 -5.97 3.87
N TYR A 123 23.73 -4.96 3.06
CA TYR A 123 22.86 -3.84 3.45
C TYR A 123 21.42 -4.29 3.72
N GLU A 124 20.87 -5.24 2.93
CA GLU A 124 19.56 -5.83 3.22
C GLU A 124 19.53 -6.51 4.61
N GLY A 125 20.60 -7.21 4.98
CA GLY A 125 20.77 -7.82 6.30
C GLY A 125 20.81 -6.79 7.44
N LYS A 126 21.47 -5.65 7.21
CA LYS A 126 21.44 -4.48 8.13
C LYS A 126 20.10 -3.77 8.19
N LYS A 127 19.12 -4.14 7.36
CA LYS A 127 17.84 -3.43 7.14
C LYS A 127 17.99 -2.02 6.58
N ASP A 128 19.16 -1.68 6.02
CA ASP A 128 19.35 -0.48 5.22
C ASP A 128 18.88 -0.76 3.79
N PHE A 129 17.57 -0.67 3.61
CA PHE A 129 16.94 -1.01 2.34
C PHE A 129 17.25 0.00 1.23
N THR A 130 17.56 1.24 1.58
CA THR A 130 17.95 2.29 0.62
C THR A 130 19.28 1.95 -0.03
N SER A 131 20.31 1.66 0.76
CA SER A 131 21.61 1.22 0.26
C SER A 131 21.52 -0.12 -0.46
N ALA A 132 20.74 -1.08 0.08
CA ALA A 132 20.53 -2.36 -0.59
C ALA A 132 19.98 -2.19 -2.01
N VAL A 133 18.94 -1.39 -2.19
CA VAL A 133 18.36 -1.14 -3.53
C VAL A 133 19.33 -0.41 -4.45
N LYS A 134 20.10 0.54 -3.92
CA LYS A 134 21.16 1.23 -4.69
C LYS A 134 22.14 0.23 -5.28
N TYR A 135 22.69 -0.67 -4.46
CA TYR A 135 23.67 -1.65 -4.90
C TYR A 135 23.06 -2.76 -5.79
N TYR A 136 21.82 -3.19 -5.55
CA TYR A 136 21.12 -4.05 -6.51
C TYR A 136 20.93 -3.40 -7.87
N LYS A 137 20.60 -2.10 -7.93
CA LYS A 137 20.49 -1.35 -9.19
C LYS A 137 21.85 -1.24 -9.89
N GLN A 138 22.96 -1.09 -9.16
CA GLN A 138 24.31 -1.10 -9.73
C GLN A 138 24.63 -2.47 -10.35
N SER A 139 24.29 -3.57 -9.67
CA SER A 139 24.42 -4.92 -10.23
C SER A 139 23.60 -5.07 -11.53
N LEU A 140 22.37 -4.52 -11.57
CA LEU A 140 21.53 -4.54 -12.79
C LEU A 140 22.00 -3.59 -13.89
N ALA A 141 22.73 -2.53 -13.58
CA ALA A 141 23.34 -1.65 -14.59
C ALA A 141 24.45 -2.38 -15.34
N LEU A 142 25.15 -3.31 -14.66
CA LEU A 142 26.18 -4.15 -15.27
C LEU A 142 25.59 -5.36 -16.02
N ASP A 143 24.60 -6.01 -15.45
CA ASP A 143 23.83 -7.08 -16.10
C ASP A 143 22.32 -6.84 -15.93
N PRO A 144 21.65 -6.25 -16.94
CA PRO A 144 20.21 -6.01 -16.93
C PRO A 144 19.37 -7.29 -16.79
N ASN A 145 19.94 -8.47 -17.02
CA ASN A 145 19.26 -9.75 -16.93
C ASN A 145 19.52 -10.52 -15.62
N TYR A 146 20.26 -9.95 -14.69
CA TYR A 146 20.62 -10.59 -13.43
C TYR A 146 19.37 -10.82 -12.53
N LYS A 147 18.74 -11.98 -12.72
CA LYS A 147 17.48 -12.35 -12.08
C LYS A 147 17.50 -12.22 -10.55
N LYS A 148 18.64 -12.57 -9.91
CA LYS A 148 18.79 -12.51 -8.46
C LYS A 148 18.56 -11.08 -7.93
N ALA A 149 19.14 -10.06 -8.55
CA ALA A 149 18.97 -8.67 -8.14
C ALA A 149 17.53 -8.17 -8.37
N LYS A 150 16.92 -8.49 -9.54
CA LYS A 150 15.51 -8.15 -9.81
C LYS A 150 14.58 -8.70 -8.73
N THR A 151 14.75 -9.98 -8.39
CA THR A 151 13.95 -10.65 -7.36
C THR A 151 14.18 -10.03 -5.98
N SER A 152 15.44 -9.73 -5.64
CA SER A 152 15.77 -9.11 -4.35
C SER A 152 15.18 -7.71 -4.20
N ILE A 153 15.24 -6.87 -5.23
CA ILE A 153 14.58 -5.55 -5.23
C ILE A 153 13.08 -5.67 -4.98
N SER A 154 12.42 -6.61 -5.67
CA SER A 154 10.99 -6.87 -5.49
C SER A 154 10.67 -7.32 -4.05
N ASN A 155 11.51 -8.19 -3.47
CA ASN A 155 11.35 -8.66 -2.09
C ASN A 155 11.56 -7.53 -1.07
N VAL A 156 12.54 -6.64 -1.30
CA VAL A 156 12.76 -5.47 -0.44
C VAL A 156 11.55 -4.54 -0.48
N ALA A 157 11.01 -4.25 -1.67
CA ALA A 157 9.80 -3.44 -1.80
C ALA A 157 8.61 -4.06 -1.05
N LYS A 158 8.43 -5.39 -1.15
CA LYS A 158 7.38 -6.11 -0.41
C LYS A 158 7.58 -6.05 1.11
N LYS A 159 8.82 -6.23 1.59
CA LYS A 159 9.14 -6.12 3.03
C LYS A 159 8.82 -4.72 3.57
N LEU A 160 9.24 -3.67 2.85
CA LEU A 160 8.95 -2.28 3.21
C LEU A 160 7.45 -1.99 3.22
N TYR A 161 6.72 -2.43 2.19
CA TYR A 161 5.28 -2.27 2.11
C TYR A 161 4.55 -2.94 3.28
N ASN A 162 4.93 -4.17 3.62
CA ASN A 162 4.35 -4.89 4.75
C ASN A 162 4.70 -4.22 6.10
N SER A 163 5.94 -3.71 6.24
CA SER A 163 6.35 -2.95 7.42
C SER A 163 5.59 -1.64 7.56
N ALA A 164 5.35 -0.92 6.45
CA ALA A 164 4.52 0.28 6.44
C ALA A 164 3.07 -0.02 6.87
N ASN A 165 2.48 -1.11 6.37
CA ASN A 165 1.15 -1.55 6.80
C ASN A 165 1.10 -1.87 8.30
N GLN A 166 2.16 -2.45 8.85
CA GLN A 166 2.24 -2.73 10.29
C GLN A 166 2.34 -1.44 11.12
N ASP A 167 3.17 -0.49 10.68
CA ASP A 167 3.27 0.82 11.33
C ASP A 167 1.93 1.56 11.30
N TYR A 168 1.23 1.51 10.18
CA TYR A 168 -0.12 2.09 10.07
C TYR A 168 -1.09 1.49 11.09
N LYS A 169 -1.08 0.15 11.25
CA LYS A 169 -1.92 -0.54 12.24
C LYS A 169 -1.57 -0.18 13.68
N ASN A 170 -0.28 0.04 13.94
CA ASN A 170 0.22 0.43 15.27
C ASN A 170 0.01 1.92 15.57
N GLY A 171 -0.47 2.71 14.60
CA GLY A 171 -0.66 4.16 14.76
C GLY A 171 0.59 5.00 14.48
N ASN A 172 1.71 4.40 14.05
CA ASN A 172 2.96 5.08 13.70
C ASN A 172 2.87 5.67 12.29
N LEU A 173 2.07 6.73 12.14
CA LEU A 173 1.64 7.22 10.82
C LEU A 173 2.80 7.78 9.98
N GLU A 174 3.70 8.57 10.59
CA GLU A 174 4.86 9.16 9.92
C GLU A 174 5.84 8.09 9.44
N SER A 175 6.10 7.07 10.27
CA SER A 175 6.94 5.93 9.90
C SER A 175 6.34 5.14 8.73
N ALA A 176 5.01 4.93 8.75
CA ALA A 176 4.31 4.27 7.65
C ALA A 176 4.44 5.07 6.35
N LEU A 177 4.26 6.40 6.42
CA LEU A 177 4.37 7.29 5.27
C LEU A 177 5.77 7.21 4.64
N SER A 178 6.81 7.39 5.44
CA SER A 178 8.21 7.30 4.99
C SER A 178 8.52 5.97 4.30
N LYS A 179 8.01 4.85 4.84
CA LYS A 179 8.21 3.53 4.22
C LYS A 179 7.44 3.35 2.91
N TYR A 180 6.22 3.89 2.78
CA TYR A 180 5.52 3.89 1.48
C TYR A 180 6.24 4.74 0.44
N GLU A 181 6.82 5.89 0.82
CA GLU A 181 7.65 6.71 -0.05
C GLU A 181 8.89 5.93 -0.53
N GLN A 182 9.57 5.21 0.36
CA GLN A 182 10.69 4.33 -0.01
C GLN A 182 10.24 3.23 -0.99
N VAL A 183 9.06 2.62 -0.76
CA VAL A 183 8.47 1.64 -1.70
C VAL A 183 8.26 2.26 -3.07
N LEU A 184 7.73 3.47 -3.15
CA LEU A 184 7.53 4.19 -4.41
C LEU A 184 8.85 4.60 -5.08
N GLY A 185 9.89 4.90 -4.31
CA GLY A 185 11.26 5.10 -4.82
C GLY A 185 11.86 3.84 -5.48
N ILE A 186 11.39 2.67 -5.06
CA ILE A 186 11.77 1.38 -5.66
C ILE A 186 10.89 1.06 -6.86
N ASN A 187 9.59 1.17 -6.71
CA ASN A 187 8.57 0.90 -7.73
C ASN A 187 7.52 2.01 -7.75
N GLY A 188 7.77 3.05 -8.53
CA GLY A 188 6.87 4.21 -8.67
C GLY A 188 5.51 3.91 -9.32
N ARG A 189 5.26 2.67 -9.76
CA ARG A 189 3.98 2.25 -10.35
C ARG A 189 3.19 1.29 -9.44
N LEU A 190 3.52 1.23 -8.15
CA LEU A 190 2.77 0.43 -7.18
C LEU A 190 1.53 1.22 -6.69
N TYR A 191 0.40 1.09 -7.39
CA TYR A 191 -0.85 1.80 -7.05
C TYR A 191 -1.31 1.56 -5.61
N GLN A 192 -1.04 0.37 -5.05
CA GLN A 192 -1.39 0.04 -3.66
C GLN A 192 -0.67 0.95 -2.65
N ALA A 193 0.58 1.34 -2.92
CA ALA A 193 1.32 2.24 -2.04
C ALA A 193 0.72 3.64 -2.05
N TYR A 194 0.42 4.19 -3.23
CA TYR A 194 -0.30 5.46 -3.35
C TYR A 194 -1.66 5.41 -2.64
N PHE A 195 -2.42 4.34 -2.84
CA PHE A 195 -3.72 4.17 -2.18
C PHE A 195 -3.58 4.19 -0.65
N GLN A 196 -2.62 3.46 -0.09
CA GLN A 196 -2.39 3.43 1.36
C GLN A 196 -1.89 4.79 1.88
N MET A 197 -1.06 5.50 1.13
CA MET A 197 -0.69 6.89 1.46
C MET A 197 -1.91 7.80 1.48
N GLY A 198 -2.84 7.64 0.53
CA GLY A 198 -4.12 8.38 0.54
C GLY A 198 -4.95 8.10 1.80
N VAL A 199 -5.07 6.81 2.19
CA VAL A 199 -5.77 6.41 3.43
C VAL A 199 -5.10 7.04 4.65
N LEU A 200 -3.78 7.03 4.69
CA LEU A 200 -2.97 7.57 5.78
C LEU A 200 -3.12 9.09 5.88
N GLN A 201 -2.98 9.82 4.76
CA GLN A 201 -3.13 11.27 4.71
C GLN A 201 -4.55 11.71 5.13
N LYS A 202 -5.59 10.96 4.71
CA LYS A 202 -6.96 11.20 5.16
C LYS A 202 -7.08 11.05 6.68
N LYS A 203 -6.48 9.99 7.27
CA LYS A 203 -6.48 9.77 8.72
C LYS A 203 -5.75 10.88 9.48
N MET A 204 -4.72 11.48 8.88
CA MET A 204 -4.00 12.65 9.42
C MET A 204 -4.75 13.98 9.21
N GLY A 205 -5.90 13.99 8.53
CA GLY A 205 -6.68 15.20 8.22
C GLY A 205 -6.21 15.95 6.95
N ASN A 206 -5.21 15.46 6.25
CA ASN A 206 -4.63 16.10 5.07
C ASN A 206 -5.42 15.70 3.80
N LEU A 207 -6.66 16.21 3.67
CA LEU A 207 -7.59 15.81 2.61
C LEU A 207 -7.03 16.04 1.19
N SER A 208 -6.39 17.19 0.93
CA SER A 208 -5.81 17.49 -0.38
C SER A 208 -4.72 16.48 -0.79
N LEU A 209 -3.85 16.08 0.12
CA LEU A 209 -2.83 15.06 -0.13
C LEU A 209 -3.46 13.67 -0.28
N ALA A 210 -4.53 13.37 0.44
CA ALA A 210 -5.27 12.12 0.28
C ALA A 210 -5.85 12.01 -1.13
N ILE A 211 -6.52 13.06 -1.61
CA ILE A 211 -7.08 13.15 -2.97
C ILE A 211 -5.98 12.92 -4.01
N GLN A 212 -4.86 13.65 -3.91
CA GLN A 212 -3.74 13.51 -4.84
C GLN A 212 -3.18 12.08 -4.89
N ASN A 213 -3.03 11.44 -3.73
CA ASN A 213 -2.54 10.07 -3.65
C ASN A 213 -3.55 9.05 -4.23
N TYR A 214 -4.87 9.22 -4.00
CA TYR A 214 -5.88 8.38 -4.62
C TYR A 214 -5.90 8.55 -6.14
N GLN A 215 -5.81 9.78 -6.65
CA GLN A 215 -5.69 10.06 -8.08
C GLN A 215 -4.44 9.41 -8.69
N SER A 216 -3.29 9.46 -8.00
CA SER A 216 -2.06 8.79 -8.43
C SER A 216 -2.25 7.28 -8.51
N ALA A 217 -2.91 6.66 -7.52
CA ALA A 217 -3.24 5.24 -7.57
C ALA A 217 -4.15 4.89 -8.76
N LEU A 218 -5.16 5.72 -9.03
CA LEU A 218 -6.13 5.54 -10.11
C LEU A 218 -5.55 5.83 -11.50
N SER A 219 -4.56 6.71 -11.62
CA SER A 219 -3.84 6.92 -12.88
C SER A 219 -3.10 5.66 -13.33
N ILE A 220 -2.63 4.85 -12.36
CA ILE A 220 -1.95 3.57 -12.61
C ILE A 220 -2.96 2.44 -12.83
N LYS A 221 -4.02 2.38 -12.01
CA LYS A 221 -5.05 1.34 -12.07
C LYS A 221 -6.45 1.95 -12.08
N LYS A 222 -6.92 2.33 -13.27
CA LYS A 222 -8.24 2.94 -13.48
C LYS A 222 -9.42 2.05 -13.05
N THR A 223 -9.24 0.72 -13.06
CA THR A 223 -10.29 -0.26 -12.68
C THR A 223 -10.32 -0.59 -11.18
N PHE A 224 -9.74 0.27 -10.34
CA PHE A 224 -9.68 0.05 -8.90
C PHE A 224 -10.89 0.69 -8.20
N ASP A 225 -11.98 -0.07 -8.08
CA ASP A 225 -13.26 0.36 -7.49
C ASP A 225 -13.12 0.94 -6.07
N LYS A 226 -12.33 0.29 -5.21
CA LYS A 226 -12.05 0.81 -3.85
C LYS A 226 -11.32 2.15 -3.87
N GLY A 227 -10.46 2.36 -4.86
CA GLY A 227 -9.76 3.63 -5.06
C GLY A 227 -10.72 4.76 -5.39
N TRP A 228 -11.63 4.52 -6.33
CA TRP A 228 -12.67 5.47 -6.70
C TRP A 228 -13.61 5.78 -5.53
N TYR A 229 -14.05 4.75 -4.79
CA TYR A 229 -14.88 4.96 -3.60
C TYR A 229 -14.18 5.82 -2.54
N SER A 230 -12.90 5.54 -2.27
CA SER A 230 -12.11 6.31 -1.28
C SER A 230 -11.86 7.74 -1.74
N LEU A 231 -11.64 7.96 -3.04
CA LEU A 231 -11.53 9.28 -3.64
C LEU A 231 -12.85 10.06 -3.48
N GLY A 232 -14.00 9.41 -3.75
CA GLY A 232 -15.32 10.01 -3.55
C GLY A 232 -15.57 10.44 -2.10
N LEU A 233 -15.18 9.59 -1.13
CA LEU A 233 -15.25 9.96 0.29
C LEU A 233 -14.33 11.14 0.63
N ALA A 234 -13.14 11.21 0.06
CA ALA A 234 -12.21 12.31 0.30
C ALA A 234 -12.71 13.63 -0.31
N TYR A 235 -13.29 13.59 -1.50
CA TYR A 235 -13.94 14.77 -2.12
C TYR A 235 -15.13 15.25 -1.29
N ARG A 236 -16.03 14.35 -0.86
CA ARG A 236 -17.16 14.71 -0.01
C ARG A 236 -16.69 15.37 1.29
N ASP A 237 -15.70 14.79 1.97
CA ASP A 237 -15.18 15.32 3.22
C ASP A 237 -14.45 16.68 3.01
N ASN A 238 -14.03 16.95 1.77
CA ASN A 238 -13.45 18.24 1.33
C ASN A 238 -14.50 19.24 0.82
N GLY A 239 -15.79 18.88 0.80
CA GLY A 239 -16.89 19.72 0.33
C GLY A 239 -17.10 19.73 -1.19
N ASP A 240 -16.36 18.93 -1.93
CA ASP A 240 -16.46 18.82 -3.41
C ASP A 240 -17.48 17.74 -3.80
N MET A 241 -18.76 18.11 -3.77
CA MET A 241 -19.85 17.16 -3.98
C MET A 241 -19.94 16.65 -5.42
N ASP A 242 -19.56 17.44 -6.42
CA ASP A 242 -19.62 17.05 -7.83
C ASP A 242 -18.57 15.96 -8.14
N ASN A 243 -17.34 16.14 -7.69
CA ASN A 243 -16.30 15.13 -7.84
C ASN A 243 -16.55 13.89 -6.94
N ALA A 244 -17.16 14.06 -5.77
CA ALA A 244 -17.60 12.95 -4.95
C ALA A 244 -18.64 12.09 -5.67
N LYS A 245 -19.68 12.71 -6.22
CA LYS A 245 -20.71 12.04 -7.03
C LYS A 245 -20.10 11.26 -8.18
N SER A 246 -19.30 11.92 -9.02
CA SER A 246 -18.64 11.29 -10.17
C SER A 246 -17.78 10.08 -9.76
N SER A 247 -17.10 10.17 -8.61
CA SER A 247 -16.27 9.08 -8.09
C SER A 247 -17.11 7.88 -7.60
N PHE A 248 -18.26 8.14 -6.96
CA PHE A 248 -19.18 7.06 -6.57
C PHE A 248 -19.86 6.42 -7.78
N GLU A 249 -20.24 7.19 -8.79
CA GLU A 249 -20.79 6.69 -10.06
C GLU A 249 -19.76 5.78 -10.77
N GLU A 250 -18.49 6.19 -10.81
CA GLU A 250 -17.42 5.36 -11.39
C GLU A 250 -17.19 4.08 -10.57
N THR A 251 -17.28 4.15 -9.24
CA THR A 251 -17.26 2.97 -8.38
C THR A 251 -18.36 1.98 -8.74
N ILE A 252 -19.59 2.47 -8.93
CA ILE A 252 -20.77 1.67 -9.29
C ILE A 252 -20.62 1.10 -10.71
N ARG A 253 -20.09 1.89 -11.65
CA ARG A 253 -19.81 1.44 -13.02
C ARG A 253 -18.86 0.24 -13.04
N LEU A 254 -17.79 0.31 -12.24
CA LEU A 254 -16.79 -0.76 -12.11
C LEU A 254 -17.29 -1.96 -11.31
N ASN A 255 -18.09 -1.71 -10.29
CA ASN A 255 -18.61 -2.74 -9.40
C ASN A 255 -20.07 -2.43 -8.99
N LYS A 256 -21.01 -2.93 -9.77
CA LYS A 256 -22.46 -2.73 -9.56
C LYS A 256 -22.94 -3.22 -8.18
N LYS A 257 -22.19 -4.11 -7.52
CA LYS A 257 -22.52 -4.65 -6.20
C LYS A 257 -21.86 -3.86 -5.05
N TYR A 258 -21.31 -2.69 -5.31
CA TYR A 258 -20.69 -1.87 -4.28
C TYR A 258 -21.75 -1.07 -3.50
N TYR A 259 -22.48 -1.76 -2.60
CA TYR A 259 -23.64 -1.20 -1.87
C TYR A 259 -23.32 0.11 -1.12
N LYS A 260 -22.08 0.27 -0.60
CA LYS A 260 -21.67 1.52 0.07
C LYS A 260 -21.62 2.71 -0.88
N ALA A 261 -21.23 2.51 -2.14
CA ALA A 261 -21.21 3.58 -3.13
C ALA A 261 -22.62 4.04 -3.50
N HIS A 262 -23.58 3.10 -3.63
CA HIS A 262 -24.99 3.43 -3.82
C HIS A 262 -25.53 4.26 -2.64
N LYS A 263 -25.22 3.86 -1.39
CA LYS A 263 -25.61 4.63 -0.21
C LYS A 263 -25.00 6.03 -0.19
N SER A 264 -23.69 6.14 -0.47
CA SER A 264 -23.01 7.45 -0.49
C SER A 264 -23.52 8.36 -1.61
N LEU A 265 -23.90 7.80 -2.76
CA LEU A 265 -24.54 8.54 -3.84
C LEU A 265 -25.93 9.06 -3.42
N GLY A 266 -26.70 8.24 -2.70
CA GLY A 266 -27.97 8.67 -2.11
C GLY A 266 -27.80 9.83 -1.12
N ASP A 267 -26.76 9.80 -0.29
CA ASP A 267 -26.47 10.91 0.63
C ASP A 267 -26.20 12.22 -0.13
N ILE A 268 -25.43 12.17 -1.23
CA ILE A 268 -25.19 13.35 -2.11
C ILE A 268 -26.51 13.87 -2.71
N PHE A 269 -27.41 12.99 -3.09
CA PHE A 269 -28.72 13.40 -3.60
C PHE A 269 -29.60 14.07 -2.53
N ILE A 270 -29.51 13.66 -1.25
CA ILE A 270 -30.20 14.37 -0.16
C ILE A 270 -29.69 15.81 -0.03
N GLU A 271 -28.37 16.02 -0.08
CA GLU A 271 -27.77 17.34 0.03
C GLU A 271 -28.15 18.25 -1.16
N SER A 272 -28.46 17.65 -2.30
CA SER A 272 -28.93 18.33 -3.50
C SER A 272 -30.47 18.40 -3.60
N GLU A 273 -31.19 18.02 -2.55
CA GLU A 273 -32.68 17.96 -2.45
C GLU A 273 -33.35 17.07 -3.50
N LYS A 274 -32.58 16.13 -4.10
CA LYS A 274 -33.09 15.16 -5.08
C LYS A 274 -33.53 13.87 -4.38
N TYR A 275 -34.65 13.99 -3.65
CA TYR A 275 -35.05 12.94 -2.70
C TYR A 275 -35.45 11.64 -3.39
N GLU A 276 -36.10 11.66 -4.55
CA GLU A 276 -36.46 10.46 -5.31
C GLU A 276 -35.23 9.70 -5.78
N ASP A 277 -34.19 10.41 -6.26
CA ASP A 277 -32.90 9.80 -6.68
C ASP A 277 -32.16 9.21 -5.46
N ALA A 278 -32.25 9.90 -4.31
CA ALA A 278 -31.69 9.38 -3.06
C ALA A 278 -32.34 8.06 -2.65
N ILE A 279 -33.67 8.00 -2.65
CA ILE A 279 -34.45 6.79 -2.33
C ILE A 279 -34.11 5.64 -3.30
N ALA A 280 -34.02 5.92 -4.61
CA ALA A 280 -33.64 4.93 -5.61
C ALA A 280 -32.24 4.35 -5.33
N SER A 281 -31.30 5.23 -4.93
CA SER A 281 -29.93 4.84 -4.58
C SER A 281 -29.90 3.98 -3.31
N PHE A 282 -30.66 4.32 -2.26
CA PHE A 282 -30.75 3.52 -1.04
C PHE A 282 -31.41 2.17 -1.30
N LYS A 283 -32.48 2.11 -2.09
CA LYS A 283 -33.11 0.86 -2.51
C LYS A 283 -32.12 -0.03 -3.25
N SER A 284 -31.27 0.54 -4.11
CA SER A 284 -30.21 -0.21 -4.78
C SER A 284 -29.19 -0.78 -3.79
N ALA A 285 -28.78 -0.01 -2.78
CA ALA A 285 -27.87 -0.49 -1.72
C ALA A 285 -28.51 -1.64 -0.92
N ILE A 286 -29.80 -1.52 -0.57
CA ILE A 286 -30.57 -2.51 0.19
C ILE A 286 -30.77 -3.79 -0.65
N ALA A 287 -31.05 -3.66 -1.94
CA ALA A 287 -31.19 -4.82 -2.84
C ALA A 287 -29.91 -5.66 -2.91
N ILE A 288 -28.74 -5.01 -2.84
CA ILE A 288 -27.45 -5.69 -2.81
C ILE A 288 -27.16 -6.28 -1.42
N LYS A 289 -27.46 -5.53 -0.38
CA LYS A 289 -27.24 -5.91 1.03
C LYS A 289 -28.47 -5.59 1.87
N SER A 290 -29.38 -6.57 1.98
CA SER A 290 -30.68 -6.41 2.65
C SER A 290 -30.59 -6.07 4.15
N ASN A 291 -29.50 -6.39 4.83
CA ASN A 291 -29.26 -6.07 6.24
C ASN A 291 -28.36 -4.83 6.44
N TYR A 292 -28.41 -3.86 5.53
CA TYR A 292 -27.60 -2.65 5.62
C TYR A 292 -28.36 -1.51 6.29
N ALA A 293 -28.39 -1.51 7.64
CA ALA A 293 -29.08 -0.52 8.47
C ALA A 293 -28.83 0.94 8.07
N PRO A 294 -27.58 1.40 7.74
CA PRO A 294 -27.38 2.78 7.34
C PRO A 294 -28.16 3.25 6.10
N ALA A 295 -28.49 2.35 5.17
CA ALA A 295 -29.30 2.72 4.00
C ALA A 295 -30.78 2.88 4.39
N TYR A 296 -31.31 2.03 5.26
CA TYR A 296 -32.67 2.19 5.81
C TYR A 296 -32.79 3.48 6.63
N HIS A 297 -31.82 3.78 7.48
CA HIS A 297 -31.77 5.02 8.25
C HIS A 297 -31.81 6.26 7.32
N SER A 298 -30.89 6.34 6.34
CA SER A 298 -30.88 7.46 5.40
C SER A 298 -32.17 7.55 4.57
N MET A 299 -32.74 6.40 4.18
CA MET A 299 -34.02 6.34 3.46
C MET A 299 -35.18 6.88 4.32
N GLY A 300 -35.19 6.54 5.62
CA GLY A 300 -36.19 7.05 6.57
C GLY A 300 -36.10 8.58 6.72
N ILE A 301 -34.88 9.12 6.91
CA ILE A 301 -34.67 10.57 6.97
C ILE A 301 -35.14 11.23 5.66
N THR A 302 -34.87 10.61 4.51
CA THR A 302 -35.29 11.16 3.22
C THR A 302 -36.81 11.22 3.10
N TYR A 303 -37.52 10.16 3.52
CA TYR A 303 -38.97 10.19 3.56
C TYR A 303 -39.51 11.25 4.52
N ALA A 304 -38.87 11.45 5.69
CA ALA A 304 -39.26 12.53 6.61
C ALA A 304 -39.09 13.93 5.98
N LYS A 305 -38.03 14.16 5.20
CA LYS A 305 -37.85 15.40 4.43
C LYS A 305 -38.89 15.61 3.34
N MET A 306 -39.49 14.54 2.84
CA MET A 306 -40.64 14.55 1.92
C MET A 306 -41.99 14.61 2.64
N GLU A 307 -42.01 14.74 3.96
CA GLU A 307 -43.18 14.71 4.83
C GLU A 307 -43.99 13.39 4.79
N ASP A 308 -43.37 12.32 4.25
CA ASP A 308 -43.94 10.98 4.24
C ASP A 308 -43.54 10.22 5.49
N TYR A 309 -44.15 10.58 6.59
CA TYR A 309 -43.81 10.06 7.91
C TYR A 309 -44.13 8.57 8.08
N THR A 310 -45.12 8.05 7.31
CA THR A 310 -45.43 6.62 7.31
C THR A 310 -44.26 5.80 6.76
N ARG A 311 -43.76 6.11 5.54
CA ARG A 311 -42.63 5.40 4.97
C ARG A 311 -41.31 5.71 5.70
N SER A 312 -41.24 6.88 6.35
CA SER A 312 -40.13 7.22 7.25
C SER A 312 -40.07 6.24 8.43
N ALA A 313 -41.20 6.09 9.18
CA ALA A 313 -41.30 5.18 10.32
C ALA A 313 -41.02 3.73 9.93
N ASP A 314 -41.58 3.25 8.81
CA ASP A 314 -41.31 1.89 8.29
C ASP A 314 -39.81 1.65 8.04
N SER A 315 -39.17 2.65 7.42
CA SER A 315 -37.73 2.54 7.09
C SER A 315 -36.86 2.59 8.34
N LEU A 316 -37.16 3.48 9.28
CA LEU A 316 -36.44 3.62 10.54
C LEU A 316 -36.62 2.43 11.46
N THR A 317 -37.85 1.81 11.49
CA THR A 317 -38.10 0.55 12.18
C THR A 317 -37.14 -0.54 11.66
N LYS A 318 -36.98 -0.67 10.35
CA LYS A 318 -35.98 -1.61 9.78
C LYS A 318 -34.56 -1.27 10.19
N ALA A 319 -34.19 0.03 10.28
CA ALA A 319 -32.88 0.45 10.72
C ALA A 319 -32.59 0.05 12.17
N VAL A 320 -33.54 0.28 13.09
CA VAL A 320 -33.38 -0.08 14.52
C VAL A 320 -33.43 -1.58 14.76
N ASP A 321 -34.25 -2.33 14.02
CA ASP A 321 -34.27 -3.80 14.05
C ASP A 321 -32.91 -4.39 13.71
N LEU A 322 -32.23 -3.82 12.70
CA LEU A 322 -30.93 -4.28 12.22
C LEU A 322 -29.76 -3.77 13.07
N GLN A 323 -29.90 -2.59 13.66
CA GLN A 323 -28.85 -1.94 14.46
C GLN A 323 -29.45 -1.24 15.69
N PRO A 324 -29.92 -2.00 16.72
CA PRO A 324 -30.65 -1.47 17.85
C PRO A 324 -29.86 -0.54 18.77
N LYS A 325 -28.51 -0.50 18.63
CA LYS A 325 -27.63 0.37 19.44
C LYS A 325 -27.37 1.74 18.81
N GLU A 326 -27.98 2.06 17.67
CA GLU A 326 -27.81 3.34 16.98
C GLU A 326 -28.89 4.34 17.46
N PHE A 327 -28.55 5.20 18.41
CA PHE A 327 -29.50 6.12 19.06
C PHE A 327 -30.15 7.11 18.09
N LEU A 328 -29.46 7.53 17.02
CA LEU A 328 -30.03 8.45 16.03
C LEU A 328 -31.17 7.82 15.24
N SER A 329 -31.13 6.52 14.98
CA SER A 329 -32.22 5.83 14.29
C SER A 329 -33.46 5.79 15.16
N TRP A 330 -33.34 5.56 16.46
CA TRP A 330 -34.45 5.61 17.43
C TRP A 330 -35.00 7.03 17.59
N PHE A 331 -34.13 8.04 17.63
CA PHE A 331 -34.55 9.43 17.70
C PHE A 331 -35.40 9.83 16.47
N HIS A 332 -34.92 9.55 15.25
CA HIS A 332 -35.71 9.88 14.05
C HIS A 332 -36.99 9.02 13.93
N LEU A 333 -36.98 7.80 14.47
CA LEU A 333 -38.20 6.98 14.55
C LEU A 333 -39.25 7.62 15.48
N SER A 334 -38.80 8.17 16.62
CA SER A 334 -39.68 8.91 17.53
C SER A 334 -40.23 10.17 16.86
N GLU A 335 -39.41 10.93 16.16
CA GLU A 335 -39.81 12.11 15.39
C GLU A 335 -40.91 11.73 14.36
N ALA A 336 -40.71 10.67 13.58
CA ALA A 336 -41.66 10.21 12.58
C ALA A 336 -43.04 9.81 13.24
N HIS A 337 -43.01 9.07 14.35
CA HIS A 337 -44.21 8.70 15.08
C HIS A 337 -44.88 9.91 15.72
N ASN A 338 -44.17 10.88 16.25
CA ASN A 338 -44.72 12.14 16.73
C ASN A 338 -45.50 12.89 15.65
N LYS A 339 -44.91 12.97 14.43
CA LYS A 339 -45.60 13.59 13.26
C LYS A 339 -46.85 12.82 12.81
N LEU A 340 -46.90 11.51 13.05
CA LEU A 340 -48.08 10.67 12.80
C LEU A 340 -49.13 10.71 13.94
N ASN A 341 -48.83 11.42 15.05
CA ASN A 341 -49.59 11.40 16.29
C ASN A 341 -49.69 9.98 16.91
N ASP A 342 -48.76 9.11 16.60
CA ASP A 342 -48.63 7.78 17.24
C ASP A 342 -47.76 7.92 18.52
N CYS A 343 -48.39 8.42 19.55
CA CYS A 343 -47.75 8.87 20.78
C CYS A 343 -47.04 7.78 21.56
N GLU A 344 -47.63 6.58 21.60
CA GLU A 344 -47.06 5.45 22.36
C GLU A 344 -45.82 4.89 21.64
N ALA A 345 -45.85 4.78 20.31
CA ALA A 345 -44.69 4.38 19.55
C ALA A 345 -43.57 5.44 19.61
N ALA A 346 -43.93 6.73 19.51
CA ALA A 346 -42.99 7.85 19.67
C ALA A 346 -42.30 7.82 21.04
N LYS A 347 -43.07 7.64 22.12
CA LYS A 347 -42.56 7.53 23.48
C LYS A 347 -41.59 6.37 23.65
N THR A 348 -41.95 5.20 23.13
CA THR A 348 -41.09 4.03 23.15
C THR A 348 -39.75 4.28 22.45
N ALA A 349 -39.81 4.83 21.25
CA ALA A 349 -38.59 5.14 20.47
C ALA A 349 -37.73 6.23 21.13
N ALA A 350 -38.34 7.28 21.71
CA ALA A 350 -37.60 8.31 22.44
C ALA A 350 -36.87 7.76 23.67
N LEU A 351 -37.50 6.88 24.42
CA LEU A 351 -36.92 6.24 25.61
C LEU A 351 -35.70 5.38 25.21
N GLU A 352 -35.80 4.59 24.13
CA GLU A 352 -34.67 3.82 23.61
C GLU A 352 -33.49 4.73 23.20
N ALA A 353 -33.79 5.84 22.51
CA ALA A 353 -32.73 6.82 22.15
C ALA A 353 -32.02 7.41 23.38
N ILE A 354 -32.82 7.73 24.45
CA ILE A 354 -32.34 8.27 25.72
C ILE A 354 -31.50 7.23 26.49
N ASP A 355 -31.98 5.97 26.53
CA ASP A 355 -31.24 4.90 27.22
C ASP A 355 -29.85 4.68 26.59
N LEU A 356 -29.78 4.72 25.29
CA LEU A 356 -28.51 4.64 24.55
C LEU A 356 -27.62 5.87 24.72
N LYS A 357 -28.21 7.08 24.85
CA LYS A 357 -27.47 8.34 25.02
C LYS A 357 -28.21 9.31 25.97
N LYS A 358 -28.00 9.14 27.26
CA LYS A 358 -28.73 9.85 28.34
C LYS A 358 -28.71 11.38 28.26
N ASN A 359 -27.64 11.98 27.75
CA ASN A 359 -27.45 13.43 27.64
C ASN A 359 -27.84 13.99 26.27
N PHE A 360 -28.51 13.24 25.43
CA PHE A 360 -28.95 13.68 24.11
C PHE A 360 -30.28 14.45 24.21
N GLY A 361 -30.22 15.78 24.07
CA GLY A 361 -31.36 16.69 24.17
C GLY A 361 -32.51 16.36 23.22
N GLY A 362 -32.20 15.91 22.00
CA GLY A 362 -33.20 15.50 21.01
C GLY A 362 -34.10 14.37 21.47
N GLY A 363 -33.56 13.34 22.14
CA GLY A 363 -34.34 12.27 22.71
C GLY A 363 -35.31 12.77 23.78
N TRP A 364 -34.88 13.65 24.67
CA TRP A 364 -35.74 14.27 25.71
C TRP A 364 -36.77 15.21 25.08
N PHE A 365 -36.44 15.91 24.01
CA PHE A 365 -37.34 16.77 23.26
C PHE A 365 -38.51 15.95 22.65
N GLU A 366 -38.17 14.90 21.87
CA GLU A 366 -39.18 14.03 21.26
C GLU A 366 -40.04 13.32 22.29
N LEU A 367 -39.47 12.94 23.45
CA LEU A 367 -40.26 12.38 24.56
C LEU A 367 -41.24 13.40 25.13
N GLY A 368 -40.82 14.68 25.23
CA GLY A 368 -41.71 15.77 25.65
C GLY A 368 -42.89 15.99 24.69
N ILE A 369 -42.64 15.92 23.38
CA ILE A 369 -43.70 15.97 22.36
C ILE A 369 -44.65 14.78 22.52
N ALA A 370 -44.11 13.56 22.64
CA ALA A 370 -44.88 12.33 22.79
C ALA A 370 -45.78 12.33 24.05
N GLU A 371 -45.34 12.93 25.18
CA GLU A 371 -46.10 13.05 26.41
C GLU A 371 -47.21 14.10 26.32
N TYR A 372 -47.11 15.09 25.46
CA TYR A 372 -48.14 16.12 25.23
C TYR A 372 -48.93 15.89 23.94
N CYS A 373 -48.93 14.73 23.43
CA CYS A 373 -49.50 14.32 22.17
C CYS A 373 -50.91 14.85 21.92
N GLY A 374 -51.10 15.53 20.78
CA GLY A 374 -52.37 16.09 20.38
C GLY A 374 -52.98 17.10 21.38
N GLY A 375 -52.17 17.70 22.26
CA GLY A 375 -52.60 18.67 23.26
C GLY A 375 -53.37 18.07 24.45
N LYS A 376 -53.46 16.75 24.54
CA LYS A 376 -54.30 16.04 25.54
C LYS A 376 -53.49 15.26 26.58
N GLY A 377 -52.15 15.27 26.46
CA GLY A 377 -51.29 14.51 27.35
C GLY A 377 -50.96 15.19 28.68
N ASN A 378 -49.99 14.62 29.41
CA ASN A 378 -49.59 15.14 30.73
C ASN A 378 -48.68 16.36 30.59
N LYS A 379 -49.23 17.57 30.72
CA LYS A 379 -48.50 18.85 30.63
C LYS A 379 -47.24 18.92 31.52
N ASN A 380 -47.35 18.49 32.78
CA ASN A 380 -46.25 18.59 33.73
C ASN A 380 -45.11 17.64 33.37
N THR A 381 -45.41 16.41 32.95
CA THR A 381 -44.41 15.44 32.50
C THR A 381 -43.72 15.91 31.23
N SER A 382 -44.47 16.42 30.27
CA SER A 382 -43.94 17.00 29.01
C SER A 382 -42.98 18.15 29.30
N ILE A 383 -43.38 19.13 30.14
CA ILE A 383 -42.51 20.25 30.53
C ILE A 383 -41.24 19.74 31.20
N ASN A 384 -41.30 18.75 32.09
CA ASN A 384 -40.13 18.19 32.74
C ASN A 384 -39.15 17.56 31.71
N HIS A 385 -39.64 16.96 30.62
CA HIS A 385 -38.80 16.41 29.55
C HIS A 385 -38.17 17.54 28.73
N PHE A 386 -38.92 18.57 28.37
CA PHE A 386 -38.34 19.75 27.70
C PHE A 386 -37.32 20.48 28.56
N GLU A 387 -37.50 20.57 29.90
CA GLU A 387 -36.48 21.12 30.81
C GLU A 387 -35.17 20.32 30.77
N LYS A 388 -35.24 18.99 30.58
CA LYS A 388 -34.03 18.16 30.36
C LYS A 388 -33.41 18.42 28.99
N ALA A 389 -34.23 18.53 27.93
CA ALA A 389 -33.76 18.86 26.57
C ALA A 389 -33.11 20.24 26.53
N ARG A 390 -33.58 21.23 27.30
CA ARG A 390 -33.05 22.57 27.41
C ARG A 390 -31.59 22.61 27.89
N ASN A 391 -31.11 21.59 28.58
CA ASN A 391 -29.71 21.49 29.01
C ASN A 391 -28.74 21.24 27.85
N ASP A 392 -29.24 20.73 26.74
CA ASP A 392 -28.49 20.57 25.51
C ASP A 392 -28.52 21.88 24.71
N ARG A 393 -27.32 22.38 24.32
CA ARG A 393 -27.18 23.67 23.62
C ARG A 393 -27.95 23.71 22.29
N GLU A 394 -27.99 22.62 21.57
CA GLU A 394 -28.63 22.51 20.26
C GLU A 394 -30.16 22.55 20.39
N TRP A 395 -30.71 21.98 21.47
CA TRP A 395 -32.14 21.83 21.67
C TRP A 395 -32.75 22.92 22.55
N ARG A 396 -31.94 23.76 23.18
CA ARG A 396 -32.37 24.76 24.17
C ARG A 396 -33.53 25.63 23.69
N LYS A 397 -33.37 26.26 22.56
CA LYS A 397 -34.35 27.22 22.04
C LYS A 397 -35.69 26.54 21.73
N MET A 398 -35.62 25.36 21.12
CA MET A 398 -36.82 24.60 20.76
C MET A 398 -37.55 24.10 22.04
N ALA A 399 -36.80 23.64 23.02
CA ALA A 399 -37.36 23.22 24.29
C ALA A 399 -38.01 24.40 25.05
N GLU A 400 -37.39 25.59 25.08
CA GLU A 400 -37.97 26.80 25.68
C GLU A 400 -39.27 27.22 25.00
N TYR A 401 -39.31 27.15 23.66
CA TYR A 401 -40.49 27.41 22.86
C TYR A 401 -41.63 26.43 23.23
N GLU A 402 -41.36 25.13 23.28
CA GLU A 402 -42.36 24.12 23.62
C GLU A 402 -42.84 24.23 25.08
N ILE A 403 -41.96 24.58 26.03
CA ILE A 403 -42.32 24.86 27.41
C ILE A 403 -43.35 26.02 27.48
N ASP A 404 -43.09 27.11 26.76
CA ASP A 404 -44.02 28.27 26.74
C ASP A 404 -45.34 27.88 26.05
N ARG A 405 -45.29 27.15 24.94
CA ARG A 405 -46.49 26.66 24.21
C ARG A 405 -47.35 25.76 25.08
N VAL A 406 -46.76 24.86 25.86
CA VAL A 406 -47.54 23.96 26.75
C VAL A 406 -48.11 24.70 27.96
N ARG A 407 -47.38 25.75 28.46
CA ARG A 407 -47.83 26.56 29.58
C ARG A 407 -48.94 27.55 29.20
N ASN A 408 -48.83 28.17 28.01
CA ASN A 408 -49.66 29.27 27.56
C ASN A 408 -50.24 28.95 26.15
N PRO A 409 -51.04 27.90 25.97
CA PRO A 409 -51.47 27.46 24.65
C PRO A 409 -52.27 28.55 23.91
N GLU A 410 -53.01 29.40 24.64
CA GLU A 410 -53.76 30.52 24.08
C GLU A 410 -52.96 31.55 23.30
N LYS A 411 -51.64 31.58 23.45
CA LYS A 411 -50.73 32.45 22.67
C LYS A 411 -50.41 31.88 21.29
N TYR A 412 -50.73 30.61 21.05
CA TYR A 412 -50.31 29.82 19.88
C TYR A 412 -51.49 29.19 19.14
N GLU A 413 -52.75 29.45 19.63
CA GLU A 413 -53.99 29.12 18.93
C GLU A 413 -54.30 30.28 17.98
N GLU A 414 -54.11 30.08 16.63
CA GLU A 414 -54.62 30.95 15.57
C GLU A 414 -56.02 30.52 15.15
#